data_15cbc8e4dda2e79fc90c9d7a189cdcbe
#
_entry.id   15cbc8e4dda2e79fc90c9d7a189cdcbe
#
_cell.length_a   1.000
_cell.length_b   1.000
_cell.length_c   1.000
_cell.angle_alpha   90.00
_cell.angle_beta   90.00
_cell.angle_gamma   90.00
#
_symmetry.space_group_name_H-M   'P 1'
#
loop_
_entity.id
_entity.type
_entity.pdbx_description
1 polymer ?
#
loop_
_entity_poly.entity_id
_entity_poly.type
_entity_poly.pdbx_seq_one_letter_code
_entity_poly.pdbx_strand_id
1 'polypeptide(L)'
;MPVVVHIPGKNNPLHGFTHTVSANGAMIILPEGLPAGTKFALENVKTQQRVDVHVVRPPQMNSEGSLIPVEFNAPSPNFWNIFFPPVTN
;
A
#
# COMPACT_ATOMS: atom_id res chain seq x y z
N MET A 1 3.34 -0.79 -9.98
CA MET A 1 1.97 -1.37 -10.11
C MET A 1 0.95 -0.36 -9.63
N PRO A 2 -0.14 -0.19 -10.35
CA PRO A 2 -1.20 0.73 -9.90
C PRO A 2 -1.98 0.13 -8.72
N VAL A 3 -2.32 1.01 -7.78
CA VAL A 3 -3.11 0.66 -6.60
C VAL A 3 -4.21 1.69 -6.37
N VAL A 4 -5.24 1.27 -5.64
CA VAL A 4 -6.32 2.16 -5.22
C VAL A 4 -6.43 2.07 -3.70
N VAL A 5 -6.56 3.24 -3.06
CA VAL A 5 -6.68 3.37 -1.62
C VAL A 5 -8.11 3.75 -1.27
N HIS A 6 -8.77 2.88 -0.50
CA HIS A 6 -10.15 3.11 -0.06
C HIS A 6 -10.14 3.47 1.42
N ILE A 7 -10.29 4.77 1.72
CA ILE A 7 -10.24 5.27 3.09
C ILE A 7 -11.66 5.23 3.67
N PRO A 8 -11.87 4.59 4.84
CA PRO A 8 -13.19 4.57 5.48
C PRO A 8 -13.76 5.98 5.66
N GLY A 9 -15.03 6.16 5.32
CA GLY A 9 -15.69 7.45 5.45
C GLY A 9 -15.46 8.44 4.32
N LYS A 10 -14.62 8.10 3.34
CA LYS A 10 -14.41 8.94 2.16
C LYS A 10 -15.07 8.32 0.95
N ASN A 11 -15.73 9.13 0.14
CA ASN A 11 -16.47 8.67 -1.01
C ASN A 11 -15.60 8.43 -2.23
N ASN A 12 -14.47 9.13 -2.34
CA ASN A 12 -13.60 9.04 -3.51
C ASN A 12 -12.32 8.32 -3.14
N PRO A 13 -12.00 7.21 -3.82
CA PRO A 13 -10.74 6.52 -3.60
C PRO A 13 -9.56 7.34 -4.14
N LEU A 14 -8.38 7.11 -3.58
CA LEU A 14 -7.13 7.68 -4.06
C LEU A 14 -6.44 6.69 -4.98
N HIS A 15 -5.93 7.17 -6.09
CA HIS A 15 -5.21 6.36 -7.05
C HIS A 15 -3.71 6.62 -6.92
N GLY A 16 -2.93 5.56 -6.89
CA GLY A 16 -1.49 5.67 -6.76
C GLY A 16 -0.76 4.50 -7.39
N PHE A 17 0.51 4.40 -7.05
CA PHE A 17 1.38 3.36 -7.59
C PHE A 17 2.27 2.82 -6.48
N THR A 18 2.76 1.60 -6.66
CA THR A 18 3.79 1.07 -5.77
C THR A 18 5.14 1.67 -6.15
N HIS A 19 5.92 2.03 -5.13
CA HIS A 19 7.34 2.33 -5.27
C HIS A 19 8.14 1.06 -5.07
N THR A 20 7.86 0.34 -3.98
CA THR A 20 8.42 -0.97 -3.70
C THR A 20 7.35 -1.85 -3.08
N VAL A 21 7.47 -3.16 -3.24
CA VAL A 21 6.57 -4.13 -2.64
C VAL A 21 7.34 -5.16 -1.86
N SER A 22 6.68 -5.74 -0.84
CA SER A 22 7.23 -6.84 -0.06
C SER A 22 6.10 -7.81 0.27
N ALA A 23 6.47 -8.96 0.86
CA ALA A 23 5.47 -9.95 1.25
C ALA A 23 4.48 -9.42 2.30
N ASN A 24 4.87 -8.43 3.11
CA ASN A 24 4.09 -7.93 4.22
C ASN A 24 3.56 -6.51 4.05
N GLY A 25 3.85 -5.86 2.92
CA GLY A 25 3.40 -4.49 2.71
C GLY A 25 3.99 -3.86 1.47
N ALA A 26 4.11 -2.54 1.50
CA ALA A 26 4.63 -1.79 0.36
C ALA A 26 5.00 -0.37 0.75
N MET A 27 5.79 0.28 -0.09
CA MET A 27 5.91 1.72 -0.15
C MET A 27 5.08 2.18 -1.33
N ILE A 28 4.06 3.00 -1.11
CA ILE A 28 3.18 3.47 -2.18
C ILE A 28 3.33 4.98 -2.38
N ILE A 29 3.00 5.42 -3.59
CA ILE A 29 3.04 6.84 -3.95
C ILE A 29 1.60 7.29 -4.16
N LEU A 30 1.18 8.30 -3.38
CA LEU A 30 -0.15 8.89 -3.49
C LEU A 30 -0.03 10.40 -3.74
N PRO A 31 -1.09 11.03 -4.29
CA PRO A 31 -1.08 12.49 -4.49
C PRO A 31 -1.09 13.27 -3.19
N GLU A 32 -1.51 12.66 -2.09
CA GLU A 32 -1.51 13.32 -0.78
C GLU A 32 -0.99 12.39 0.29
N GLY A 33 -0.47 12.96 1.39
CA GLY A 33 0.07 12.18 2.50
C GLY A 33 -1.04 11.67 3.42
N LEU A 34 -0.78 10.51 4.03
CA LEU A 34 -1.64 9.94 5.05
C LEU A 34 -0.81 9.79 6.33
N PRO A 35 -1.31 10.25 7.49
CA PRO A 35 -0.53 10.18 8.72
C PRO A 35 -0.30 8.73 9.18
N ALA A 36 0.76 8.53 9.95
CA ALA A 36 1.05 7.23 10.56
C ALA A 36 -0.16 6.75 11.36
N GLY A 37 -0.45 5.46 11.27
CA GLY A 37 -1.60 4.86 11.96
C GLY A 37 -2.88 4.87 11.15
N THR A 38 -2.94 5.58 10.01
CA THR A 38 -4.12 5.57 9.16
C THR A 38 -4.37 4.17 8.64
N LYS A 39 -5.62 3.70 8.79
CA LYS A 39 -6.05 2.38 8.31
C LYS A 39 -6.94 2.54 7.09
N PHE A 40 -6.73 1.70 6.10
CA PHE A 40 -7.53 1.74 4.88
C PHE A 40 -7.45 0.40 4.16
N ALA A 41 -8.29 0.24 3.13
CA ALA A 41 -8.23 -0.93 2.25
C ALA A 41 -7.38 -0.57 1.03
N LEU A 42 -6.37 -1.39 0.76
CA LEU A 42 -5.51 -1.24 -0.41
C LEU A 42 -5.94 -2.24 -1.47
N GLU A 43 -6.16 -1.75 -2.67
CA GLU A 43 -6.58 -2.59 -3.79
C GLU A 43 -5.46 -2.68 -4.82
N ASN A 44 -5.12 -3.90 -5.24
CA ASN A 44 -4.26 -4.15 -6.39
C ASN A 44 -5.14 -4.15 -7.64
N VAL A 45 -4.98 -3.13 -8.47
CA VAL A 45 -5.84 -2.94 -9.64
C VAL A 45 -5.75 -4.13 -10.60
N LYS A 46 -4.58 -4.72 -10.74
CA LYS A 46 -4.36 -5.83 -11.67
C LYS A 46 -5.13 -7.08 -11.29
N THR A 47 -5.20 -7.40 -10.00
CA THR A 47 -5.86 -8.62 -9.50
C THR A 47 -7.23 -8.35 -8.92
N GLN A 48 -7.55 -7.07 -8.64
CA GLN A 48 -8.77 -6.63 -7.96
C GLN A 48 -8.90 -7.16 -6.53
N GLN A 49 -7.81 -7.64 -5.95
CA GLN A 49 -7.79 -8.04 -4.55
C GLN A 49 -7.65 -6.82 -3.65
N ARG A 50 -8.28 -6.89 -2.48
CA ARG A 50 -8.18 -5.85 -1.45
C ARG A 50 -7.65 -6.44 -0.17
N VAL A 51 -6.89 -5.65 0.57
CA VAL A 51 -6.34 -6.04 1.86
C VAL A 51 -6.34 -4.85 2.79
N ASP A 52 -6.59 -5.09 4.08
CA ASP A 52 -6.53 -4.04 5.08
C ASP A 52 -5.08 -3.77 5.44
N VAL A 53 -4.72 -2.50 5.44
CA VAL A 53 -3.36 -2.04 5.74
C VAL A 53 -3.40 -0.86 6.69
N HIS A 54 -2.23 -0.52 7.22
CA HIS A 54 -2.05 0.69 8.02
C HIS A 54 -0.74 1.36 7.66
N VAL A 55 -0.70 2.67 7.83
CA VAL A 55 0.51 3.47 7.59
C VAL A 55 1.42 3.32 8.80
N VAL A 56 2.67 2.88 8.57
CA VAL A 56 3.59 2.56 9.67
C VAL A 56 4.48 3.71 10.10
N ARG A 57 4.69 4.70 9.23
CA ARG A 57 5.52 5.88 9.52
C ARG A 57 4.96 7.09 8.80
N PRO A 58 5.32 8.32 9.24
CA PRO A 58 4.91 9.52 8.50
C PRO A 58 5.37 9.48 7.05
N PRO A 59 4.56 10.02 6.13
CA PRO A 59 4.91 10.02 4.72
C PRO A 59 6.07 10.96 4.44
N GLN A 60 6.82 10.66 3.37
CA GLN A 60 7.87 11.53 2.86
C GLN A 60 7.43 12.09 1.51
N MET A 61 7.66 13.39 1.31
CA MET A 61 7.35 14.03 0.05
C MET A 61 8.51 13.87 -0.92
N ASN A 62 8.19 13.61 -2.18
CA ASN A 62 9.17 13.67 -3.26
C ASN A 62 8.53 14.30 -4.51
N SER A 63 9.25 14.34 -5.63
CA SER A 63 8.76 14.97 -6.85
C SER A 63 7.56 14.25 -7.47
N GLU A 64 7.33 12.99 -7.12
CA GLU A 64 6.23 12.19 -7.66
C GLU A 64 4.99 12.19 -6.78
N GLY A 65 5.08 12.71 -5.56
CA GLY A 65 4.00 12.74 -4.59
C GLY A 65 4.47 12.37 -3.21
N SER A 66 3.58 11.77 -2.42
CA SER A 66 3.89 11.33 -1.06
C SER A 66 4.23 9.85 -1.05
N LEU A 67 5.41 9.51 -0.52
CA LEU A 67 5.84 8.13 -0.29
C LEU A 67 5.28 7.68 1.06
N ILE A 68 4.44 6.66 1.04
CA ILE A 68 3.72 6.20 2.22
C ILE A 68 4.05 4.74 2.48
N PRO A 69 4.73 4.42 3.59
CA PRO A 69 4.99 3.04 3.96
C PRO A 69 3.76 2.42 4.60
N VAL A 70 3.31 1.30 4.07
CA VAL A 70 2.15 0.58 4.59
C VAL A 70 2.51 -0.87 4.88
N GLU A 71 1.79 -1.44 5.85
CA GLU A 71 1.95 -2.83 6.24
C GLU A 71 0.59 -3.48 6.29
N PHE A 72 0.52 -4.74 5.83
CA PHE A 72 -0.72 -5.52 5.89
C PHE A 72 -1.09 -5.82 7.33
N ASN A 73 -2.39 -5.69 7.66
CA ASN A 73 -2.87 -6.01 9.00
C ASN A 73 -2.85 -7.51 9.26
N ALA A 74 -2.95 -8.32 8.20
CA ALA A 74 -2.86 -9.77 8.27
C ALA A 74 -2.04 -10.28 7.09
N PRO A 75 -1.40 -11.45 7.19
CA PRO A 75 -0.60 -11.98 6.09
C PRO A 75 -1.43 -12.13 4.81
N SER A 76 -0.89 -11.64 3.69
CA SER A 76 -1.54 -11.70 2.39
C SER A 76 -0.48 -12.00 1.33
N PRO A 77 0.10 -13.21 1.32
CA PRO A 77 1.28 -13.52 0.53
C PRO A 77 1.07 -13.43 -0.99
N ASN A 78 -0.17 -13.54 -1.44
CA ASN A 78 -0.47 -13.51 -2.88
C ASN A 78 -1.04 -12.18 -3.35
N PHE A 79 -1.08 -11.16 -2.48
CA PHE A 79 -1.72 -9.89 -2.83
C PHE A 79 -1.07 -9.23 -4.05
N TRP A 80 0.26 -9.27 -4.15
CA TRP A 80 0.97 -8.65 -5.27
C TRP A 80 1.08 -9.57 -6.49
N ASN A 81 0.74 -10.85 -6.33
CA ASN A 81 0.90 -11.87 -7.37
C ASN A 81 2.35 -11.94 -7.87
N ILE A 82 3.28 -11.80 -6.94
CA ILE A 82 4.73 -11.87 -7.18
C ILE A 82 5.31 -12.92 -6.24
N PHE A 83 6.25 -13.71 -6.73
CA PHE A 83 6.95 -14.67 -5.90
C PHE A 83 8.03 -13.96 -5.08
N PHE A 84 7.96 -14.14 -3.77
CA PHE A 84 8.98 -13.66 -2.84
C PHE A 84 9.72 -14.87 -2.29
N PRO A 85 10.97 -15.13 -2.73
CA PRO A 85 11.69 -16.30 -2.24
C PRO A 85 11.94 -16.20 -0.74
N PRO A 86 11.90 -17.34 -0.02
CA PRO A 86 12.20 -17.33 1.40
C PRO A 86 13.63 -16.90 1.65
N VAL A 87 13.84 -16.23 2.78
CA VAL A 87 15.18 -15.88 3.22
C VAL A 87 15.84 -17.15 3.75
N THR A 88 16.97 -17.54 3.17
CA THR A 88 17.77 -18.66 3.64
C THR A 88 19.09 -18.14 4.20
N ASN A 89 19.44 -18.63 5.35
CA ASN A 89 20.72 -18.30 5.98
C ASN A 89 21.75 -19.39 5.75
#